data_9d25ecbeb9776a2b35a43a9d9ed45763
#
_entry.id   9d25ecbeb9776a2b35a43a9d9ed45763
#
_cell.length_a   1.000
_cell.length_b   1.000
_cell.length_c   1.000
_cell.angle_alpha   90.00
_cell.angle_beta   90.00
_cell.angle_gamma   90.00
#
_symmetry.space_group_name_H-M   'P 1'
#
loop_
_entity.id
_entity.type
_entity.pdbx_description
1 polymer ?
#
loop_
_entity_poly.entity_id
_entity_poly.type
_entity_poly.pdbx_seq_one_letter_code
_entity_poly.pdbx_strand_id
1 'polypeptide(L)'
;MDYLVRDAHHTGVPYGTIDTERLLRELTFVDGELVLAEGNVQTAESLLLARALMNPTVYMHPVARISKAMLRRASERLLATTDTDAEELRRMDDHDLLVALRRTEATAAFAERYDDRRLLKRAVWAEREHVPDDLLTLEHEARRELEATVADRADVAAGEVIIEIPEEPSMRESSTRVVVNGEIRNLGDQSPLVSALRTAQRGQWRLGVYTTPSATERVGRVAAEELGLDLPGGLVTDTRQGLHATLDEFE
;
A
#
# COMPACT_ATOMS: atom_id res chain seq x y z
N MET A 1 2.42 7.11 -15.74
CA MET A 1 2.34 6.20 -16.91
C MET A 1 3.54 5.25 -16.98
N ASP A 2 4.76 5.75 -17.02
CA ASP A 2 5.98 4.98 -17.21
C ASP A 2 6.11 3.80 -16.22
N TYR A 3 6.01 4.04 -14.90
CA TYR A 3 6.04 2.96 -13.91
C TYR A 3 4.96 1.91 -14.13
N LEU A 4 3.74 2.30 -14.51
CA LEU A 4 2.64 1.36 -14.72
C LEU A 4 2.97 0.33 -15.81
N VAL A 5 3.53 0.79 -16.92
CA VAL A 5 3.93 -0.07 -18.05
C VAL A 5 5.11 -0.96 -17.66
N ARG A 6 6.13 -0.39 -17.01
CA ARG A 6 7.31 -1.14 -16.59
C ARG A 6 6.98 -2.18 -15.51
N ASP A 7 6.19 -1.82 -14.52
CA ASP A 7 5.80 -2.73 -13.44
C ASP A 7 4.93 -3.87 -13.98
N ALA A 8 4.01 -3.60 -14.93
CA ALA A 8 3.26 -4.64 -15.60
C ALA A 8 4.18 -5.62 -16.36
N HIS A 9 5.19 -5.09 -17.07
CA HIS A 9 6.18 -5.91 -17.76
C HIS A 9 6.98 -6.79 -16.81
N HIS A 10 7.53 -6.19 -15.73
CA HIS A 10 8.39 -6.91 -14.78
C HIS A 10 7.63 -7.91 -13.90
N THR A 11 6.37 -7.65 -13.60
CA THR A 11 5.53 -8.55 -12.78
C THR A 11 4.78 -9.59 -13.60
N GLY A 12 4.72 -9.43 -14.93
CA GLY A 12 3.92 -10.29 -15.81
C GLY A 12 2.40 -10.10 -15.67
N VAL A 13 1.96 -9.04 -14.98
CA VAL A 13 0.54 -8.74 -14.76
C VAL A 13 -0.02 -8.02 -15.99
N PRO A 14 -1.15 -8.47 -16.58
CA PRO A 14 -1.63 -7.94 -17.87
C PRO A 14 -2.32 -6.58 -17.80
N TYR A 15 -2.47 -6.00 -16.61
CA TYR A 15 -3.30 -4.81 -16.40
C TYR A 15 -2.64 -3.47 -16.73
N GLY A 16 -1.33 -3.44 -16.96
CA GLY A 16 -0.58 -2.21 -17.23
C GLY A 16 -0.46 -1.86 -18.72
N THR A 17 -1.18 -2.54 -19.61
CA THR A 17 -1.18 -2.24 -21.03
C THR A 17 -2.04 -1.01 -21.29
N ILE A 18 -1.40 0.10 -21.66
CA ILE A 18 -2.02 1.39 -21.95
C ILE A 18 -1.45 1.96 -23.25
N ASP A 19 -2.28 2.67 -24.01
CA ASP A 19 -1.84 3.39 -25.22
C ASP A 19 -1.18 4.73 -24.83
N THR A 20 0.10 4.63 -24.44
CA THR A 20 0.89 5.80 -24.02
C THR A 20 1.13 6.78 -25.17
N GLU A 21 1.29 6.29 -26.39
CA GLU A 21 1.53 7.14 -27.56
C GLU A 21 0.30 8.01 -27.86
N ARG A 22 -0.89 7.43 -27.79
CA ARG A 22 -2.12 8.17 -27.94
C ARG A 22 -2.30 9.20 -26.83
N LEU A 23 -2.09 8.81 -25.55
CA LEU A 23 -2.18 9.73 -24.42
C LEU A 23 -1.25 10.95 -24.60
N LEU A 24 0.00 10.72 -24.99
CA LEU A 24 0.98 11.79 -25.21
C LEU A 24 0.61 12.71 -26.38
N ARG A 25 0.11 12.13 -27.46
CA ARG A 25 -0.30 12.90 -28.66
C ARG A 25 -1.50 13.80 -28.41
N GLU A 26 -2.42 13.35 -27.55
CA GLU A 26 -3.66 14.07 -27.23
C GLU A 26 -3.52 15.07 -26.07
N LEU A 27 -2.33 15.16 -25.46
CA LEU A 27 -2.03 16.24 -24.51
C LEU A 27 -1.79 17.56 -25.26
N THR A 28 -2.43 18.62 -24.79
CA THR A 28 -2.29 19.97 -25.36
C THR A 28 -2.33 21.01 -24.25
N PHE A 29 -2.04 22.26 -24.62
CA PHE A 29 -2.15 23.40 -23.72
C PHE A 29 -3.33 24.27 -24.12
N VAL A 30 -4.21 24.57 -23.18
CA VAL A 30 -5.29 25.53 -23.32
C VAL A 30 -5.17 26.55 -22.19
N ASP A 31 -5.04 27.80 -22.48
CA ASP A 31 -4.86 28.92 -21.54
C ASP A 31 -3.68 28.70 -20.55
N GLY A 32 -2.62 28.03 -21.03
CA GLY A 32 -1.44 27.70 -20.19
C GLY A 32 -1.59 26.48 -19.29
N GLU A 33 -2.74 25.83 -19.27
CA GLU A 33 -2.98 24.56 -18.55
C GLU A 33 -2.75 23.36 -19.47
N LEU A 34 -2.07 22.32 -18.95
CA LEU A 34 -1.95 21.03 -19.64
C LEU A 34 -3.27 20.27 -19.52
N VAL A 35 -3.89 19.96 -20.64
CA VAL A 35 -5.18 19.29 -20.72
C VAL A 35 -5.14 18.13 -21.71
N LEU A 36 -6.08 17.19 -21.56
CA LEU A 36 -6.34 16.19 -22.60
C LEU A 36 -7.35 16.74 -23.60
N ALA A 37 -7.03 16.66 -24.88
CA ALA A 37 -7.87 17.17 -25.95
C ALA A 37 -9.26 16.53 -25.99
N GLU A 38 -10.24 17.24 -26.56
CA GLU A 38 -11.63 16.79 -26.68
C GLU A 38 -11.74 15.42 -27.37
N GLY A 39 -12.70 14.60 -26.90
CA GLY A 39 -12.92 13.26 -27.44
C GLY A 39 -12.03 12.17 -26.86
N ASN A 40 -11.14 12.49 -25.90
CA ASN A 40 -10.18 11.53 -25.33
C ASN A 40 -10.45 11.12 -23.88
N VAL A 41 -11.66 11.34 -23.37
CA VAL A 41 -12.08 10.91 -22.02
C VAL A 41 -11.83 9.41 -21.82
N GLN A 42 -12.22 8.56 -22.79
CA GLN A 42 -12.03 7.10 -22.72
C GLN A 42 -10.55 6.70 -22.66
N THR A 43 -9.66 7.46 -23.29
CA THR A 43 -8.22 7.21 -23.24
C THR A 43 -7.67 7.46 -21.82
N ALA A 44 -8.15 8.51 -21.14
CA ALA A 44 -7.82 8.75 -19.74
C ALA A 44 -8.45 7.70 -18.80
N GLU A 45 -9.69 7.30 -19.05
CA GLU A 45 -10.38 6.24 -18.30
C GLU A 45 -9.62 4.93 -18.38
N SER A 46 -9.09 4.55 -19.54
CA SER A 46 -8.31 3.30 -19.69
C SER A 46 -7.04 3.30 -18.83
N LEU A 47 -6.34 4.44 -18.72
CA LEU A 47 -5.19 4.60 -17.82
C LEU A 47 -5.59 4.43 -16.35
N LEU A 48 -6.70 5.05 -15.94
CA LEU A 48 -7.17 4.95 -14.55
C LEU A 48 -7.66 3.54 -14.20
N LEU A 49 -8.30 2.86 -15.15
CA LEU A 49 -8.71 1.48 -15.00
C LEU A 49 -7.50 0.55 -14.85
N ALA A 50 -6.49 0.69 -15.71
CA ALA A 50 -5.25 -0.06 -15.63
C ALA A 50 -4.58 0.11 -14.26
N ARG A 51 -4.48 1.36 -13.77
CA ARG A 51 -3.95 1.66 -12.45
C ARG A 51 -4.79 1.07 -11.32
N ALA A 52 -6.11 1.16 -11.40
CA ALA A 52 -7.02 0.61 -10.40
C ALA A 52 -6.90 -0.91 -10.27
N LEU A 53 -6.59 -1.63 -11.36
CA LEU A 53 -6.34 -3.07 -11.37
C LEU A 53 -4.93 -3.42 -10.87
N MET A 54 -3.92 -2.63 -11.24
CA MET A 54 -2.54 -2.82 -10.76
C MET A 54 -2.40 -2.56 -9.27
N ASN A 55 -3.18 -1.64 -8.72
CA ASN A 55 -3.08 -1.24 -7.33
C ASN A 55 -3.24 -2.42 -6.35
N PRO A 56 -4.35 -3.18 -6.31
CA PRO A 56 -4.52 -4.32 -5.42
C PRO A 56 -3.63 -5.52 -5.78
N THR A 57 -3.28 -5.65 -7.07
CA THR A 57 -2.54 -6.82 -7.57
C THR A 57 -1.04 -6.72 -7.32
N VAL A 58 -0.48 -5.52 -7.42
CA VAL A 58 0.97 -5.27 -7.30
C VAL A 58 1.28 -4.33 -6.14
N TYR A 59 0.80 -3.08 -6.19
CA TYR A 59 1.26 -2.03 -5.28
C TYR A 59 0.79 -2.19 -3.84
N MET A 60 -0.44 -2.67 -3.65
CA MET A 60 -1.08 -2.90 -2.36
C MET A 60 -1.22 -4.39 -2.03
N HIS A 61 -0.50 -5.25 -2.77
CA HIS A 61 -0.47 -6.68 -2.46
C HIS A 61 0.05 -6.89 -1.02
N PRO A 62 -0.58 -7.75 -0.19
CA PRO A 62 -0.20 -7.91 1.21
C PRO A 62 1.29 -8.18 1.43
N VAL A 63 1.92 -9.02 0.60
CA VAL A 63 3.36 -9.31 0.69
C VAL A 63 4.21 -8.06 0.42
N ALA A 64 3.85 -7.27 -0.60
CA ALA A 64 4.55 -6.02 -0.91
C ALA A 64 4.43 -5.00 0.23
N ARG A 65 3.25 -4.90 0.86
CA ARG A 65 3.03 -4.03 2.02
C ARG A 65 3.86 -4.46 3.23
N ILE A 66 3.86 -5.75 3.57
CA ILE A 66 4.69 -6.30 4.66
C ILE A 66 6.17 -6.01 4.40
N SER A 67 6.65 -6.28 3.19
CA SER A 67 8.03 -6.01 2.79
C SER A 67 8.41 -4.53 2.97
N LYS A 68 7.57 -3.61 2.49
CA LYS A 68 7.76 -2.16 2.67
C LYS A 68 7.75 -1.73 4.14
N ALA A 69 6.83 -2.28 4.94
CA ALA A 69 6.73 -1.98 6.36
C ALA A 69 7.98 -2.47 7.13
N MET A 70 8.47 -3.66 6.82
CA MET A 70 9.72 -4.19 7.38
C MET A 70 10.92 -3.34 6.99
N LEU A 71 11.04 -2.96 5.71
CA LEU A 71 12.16 -2.14 5.23
C LEU A 71 12.15 -0.75 5.90
N ARG A 72 10.97 -0.13 6.00
CA ARG A 72 10.82 1.16 6.71
C ARG A 72 11.27 1.04 8.17
N ARG A 73 10.85 -0.01 8.88
CA ARG A 73 11.27 -0.26 10.25
C ARG A 73 12.78 -0.47 10.38
N ALA A 74 13.40 -1.21 9.47
CA ALA A 74 14.83 -1.41 9.45
C ALA A 74 15.58 -0.09 9.19
N SER A 75 15.11 0.74 8.28
CA SER A 75 15.67 2.07 8.01
C SER A 75 15.56 3.02 9.21
N GLU A 76 14.41 3.03 9.91
CA GLU A 76 14.24 3.80 11.15
C GLU A 76 15.24 3.37 12.24
N ARG A 77 15.47 2.06 12.38
CA ARG A 77 16.47 1.55 13.32
C ARG A 77 17.89 1.91 12.90
N LEU A 78 18.21 1.85 11.61
CA LEU A 78 19.50 2.28 11.10
C LEU A 78 19.80 3.73 11.50
N LEU A 79 18.85 4.64 11.24
CA LEU A 79 18.96 6.06 11.63
C LEU A 79 19.08 6.27 13.15
N ALA A 80 18.38 5.46 13.94
CA ALA A 80 18.40 5.59 15.41
C ALA A 80 19.65 5.00 16.07
N THR A 81 20.39 4.10 15.40
CA THR A 81 21.47 3.33 16.02
C THR A 81 22.83 3.55 15.37
N THR A 82 22.91 4.37 14.34
CA THR A 82 24.15 4.72 13.64
C THR A 82 24.26 6.23 13.44
N ASP A 83 25.40 6.68 12.93
CA ASP A 83 25.62 8.08 12.56
C ASP A 83 25.00 8.45 11.19
N THR A 84 24.36 7.49 10.51
CA THR A 84 23.67 7.73 9.24
C THR A 84 22.53 8.72 9.45
N ASP A 85 22.53 9.84 8.75
CA ASP A 85 21.46 10.81 8.79
C ASP A 85 20.43 10.61 7.67
N ALA A 86 19.34 11.36 7.73
CA ALA A 86 18.26 11.28 6.75
C ALA A 86 18.71 11.66 5.32
N GLU A 87 19.67 12.58 5.19
CA GLU A 87 20.18 13.01 3.88
C GLU A 87 21.10 11.94 3.26
N GLU A 88 21.91 11.28 4.07
CA GLU A 88 22.72 10.15 3.65
C GLU A 88 21.82 8.98 3.24
N LEU A 89 20.82 8.62 4.06
CA LEU A 89 19.85 7.57 3.72
C LEU A 89 19.14 7.88 2.40
N ARG A 90 18.75 9.13 2.15
CA ARG A 90 18.09 9.55 0.92
C ARG A 90 18.95 9.39 -0.34
N ARG A 91 20.28 9.40 -0.20
CA ARG A 91 21.23 9.23 -1.30
C ARG A 91 21.59 7.78 -1.59
N MET A 92 21.29 6.87 -0.66
CA MET A 92 21.52 5.44 -0.85
C MET A 92 20.67 4.90 -2.00
N ASP A 93 21.28 4.06 -2.81
CA ASP A 93 20.52 3.15 -3.68
C ASP A 93 20.10 1.87 -2.92
N ASP A 94 19.36 0.97 -3.59
CA ASP A 94 18.88 -0.27 -2.99
C ASP A 94 20.02 -1.14 -2.47
N HIS A 95 21.17 -1.14 -3.17
CA HIS A 95 22.34 -1.92 -2.77
C HIS A 95 22.99 -1.34 -1.52
N ASP A 96 23.21 -0.02 -1.49
CA ASP A 96 23.80 0.68 -0.36
C ASP A 96 22.99 0.46 0.91
N LEU A 97 21.67 0.63 0.82
CA LEU A 97 20.76 0.41 1.93
C LEU A 97 20.82 -1.03 2.45
N LEU A 98 20.72 -2.02 1.57
CA LEU A 98 20.76 -3.43 1.98
C LEU A 98 22.11 -3.80 2.62
N VAL A 99 23.22 -3.27 2.12
CA VAL A 99 24.54 -3.46 2.72
C VAL A 99 24.61 -2.81 4.10
N ALA A 100 24.12 -1.60 4.26
CA ALA A 100 24.06 -0.91 5.55
C ALA A 100 23.24 -1.70 6.57
N LEU A 101 22.05 -2.18 6.18
CA LEU A 101 21.17 -2.98 7.05
C LEU A 101 21.81 -4.31 7.48
N ARG A 102 22.54 -5.00 6.60
CA ARG A 102 23.22 -6.26 6.90
C ARG A 102 24.40 -6.09 7.85
N ARG A 103 25.11 -4.94 7.77
CA ARG A 103 26.29 -4.66 8.58
C ARG A 103 25.98 -4.09 9.96
N THR A 104 24.81 -3.56 10.17
CA THR A 104 24.40 -2.94 11.43
C THR A 104 23.73 -3.99 12.32
N GLU A 105 24.28 -4.26 13.50
CA GLU A 105 23.80 -5.27 14.45
C GLU A 105 22.29 -5.10 14.75
N ALA A 106 21.84 -3.86 14.97
CA ALA A 106 20.45 -3.55 15.29
C ALA A 106 19.45 -3.86 14.15
N THR A 107 19.93 -3.99 12.91
CA THR A 107 19.10 -4.23 11.71
C THR A 107 19.37 -5.57 11.03
N ALA A 108 20.43 -6.28 11.41
CA ALA A 108 20.85 -7.52 10.77
C ALA A 108 19.75 -8.59 10.73
N ALA A 109 18.98 -8.73 11.79
CA ALA A 109 17.87 -9.70 11.84
C ALA A 109 16.74 -9.38 10.84
N PHE A 110 16.49 -8.09 10.53
CA PHE A 110 15.56 -7.69 9.48
C PHE A 110 16.12 -7.99 8.09
N ALA A 111 17.40 -7.69 7.88
CA ALA A 111 18.07 -7.96 6.61
C ALA A 111 18.10 -9.45 6.30
N GLU A 112 18.42 -10.30 7.29
CA GLU A 112 18.38 -11.77 7.15
C GLU A 112 16.97 -12.29 6.78
N ARG A 113 15.92 -11.80 7.46
CA ARG A 113 14.53 -12.16 7.11
C ARG A 113 14.19 -11.76 5.67
N TYR A 114 14.70 -10.63 5.22
CA TYR A 114 14.48 -10.12 3.87
C TYR A 114 15.19 -11.00 2.83
N ASP A 115 16.45 -11.30 3.05
CA ASP A 115 17.28 -12.14 2.19
C ASP A 115 16.71 -13.57 2.05
N ASP A 116 16.28 -14.16 3.16
CA ASP A 116 15.72 -15.51 3.23
C ASP A 116 14.23 -15.55 2.84
N ARG A 117 13.62 -14.42 2.46
CA ARG A 117 12.17 -14.30 2.19
C ARG A 117 11.28 -14.75 3.36
N ARG A 118 11.80 -14.70 4.59
CA ARG A 118 11.07 -14.98 5.84
C ARG A 118 10.37 -13.73 6.37
N LEU A 119 9.49 -13.14 5.55
CA LEU A 119 8.76 -11.94 5.93
C LEU A 119 7.81 -12.18 7.10
N LEU A 120 7.45 -11.12 7.81
CA LEU A 120 6.38 -11.12 8.79
C LEU A 120 5.06 -11.58 8.13
N LYS A 121 4.08 -11.92 8.98
CA LYS A 121 2.74 -12.36 8.55
C LYS A 121 1.68 -11.41 9.09
N ARG A 122 0.53 -11.39 8.45
CA ARG A 122 -0.63 -10.62 8.91
C ARG A 122 -1.18 -11.25 10.19
N ALA A 123 -1.22 -10.45 11.26
CA ALA A 123 -1.93 -10.77 12.48
C ALA A 123 -3.32 -10.13 12.49
N VAL A 124 -3.43 -8.91 11.90
CA VAL A 124 -4.71 -8.23 11.63
C VAL A 124 -4.70 -7.71 10.20
N TRP A 125 -5.87 -7.74 9.57
CA TRP A 125 -6.13 -7.16 8.26
C TRP A 125 -7.56 -6.63 8.24
N ALA A 126 -7.74 -5.36 8.64
CA ALA A 126 -9.03 -4.76 8.92
C ALA A 126 -9.50 -3.82 7.81
N GLU A 127 -10.76 -3.90 7.43
CA GLU A 127 -11.42 -2.97 6.51
C GLU A 127 -11.63 -1.61 7.18
N ARG A 128 -11.75 -0.56 6.37
CA ARG A 128 -11.87 0.81 6.86
C ARG A 128 -13.04 1.00 7.86
N GLU A 129 -14.15 0.36 7.62
CA GLU A 129 -15.36 0.46 8.45
C GLU A 129 -15.21 -0.12 9.88
N HIS A 130 -14.19 -0.98 10.08
CA HIS A 130 -13.88 -1.60 11.36
C HIS A 130 -12.75 -0.90 12.12
N VAL A 131 -12.27 0.23 11.60
CA VAL A 131 -11.14 0.98 12.15
C VAL A 131 -11.61 2.33 12.67
N PRO A 132 -11.37 2.66 13.96
CA PRO A 132 -11.66 3.97 14.53
C PRO A 132 -10.99 5.12 13.77
N ASP A 133 -11.67 6.27 13.68
CA ASP A 133 -11.18 7.42 12.89
C ASP A 133 -9.94 8.08 13.49
N ASP A 134 -9.76 8.03 14.79
CA ASP A 134 -8.60 8.56 15.50
C ASP A 134 -7.30 7.87 15.13
N LEU A 135 -7.37 6.59 14.76
CA LEU A 135 -6.20 5.86 14.27
C LEU A 135 -5.65 6.39 12.94
N LEU A 136 -6.50 6.99 12.09
CA LEU A 136 -6.07 7.52 10.78
C LEU A 136 -5.13 8.72 10.90
N THR A 137 -5.23 9.45 12.00
CA THR A 137 -4.43 10.65 12.28
C THR A 137 -3.32 10.39 13.29
N LEU A 138 -3.08 9.10 13.61
CA LEU A 138 -2.12 8.71 14.64
C LEU A 138 -0.69 9.08 14.20
N GLU A 139 -0.05 9.90 15.02
CA GLU A 139 1.32 10.33 14.82
C GLU A 139 2.30 9.16 14.92
N HIS A 140 3.45 9.32 14.27
CA HIS A 140 4.46 8.26 14.19
C HIS A 140 4.89 7.73 15.57
N GLU A 141 5.14 8.62 16.53
CA GLU A 141 5.59 8.27 17.88
C GLU A 141 4.52 7.48 18.64
N ALA A 142 3.27 7.96 18.64
CA ALA A 142 2.15 7.25 19.25
C ALA A 142 1.93 5.86 18.65
N ARG A 143 2.16 5.70 17.33
CA ARG A 143 2.12 4.39 16.68
C ARG A 143 3.21 3.45 17.21
N ARG A 144 4.43 3.96 17.47
CA ARG A 144 5.52 3.17 18.05
C ARG A 144 5.22 2.75 19.48
N GLU A 145 4.58 3.60 20.27
CA GLU A 145 4.13 3.28 21.63
C GLU A 145 3.06 2.18 21.61
N LEU A 146 2.08 2.25 20.70
CA LEU A 146 1.08 1.20 20.52
C LEU A 146 1.70 -0.14 20.11
N GLU A 147 2.65 -0.14 19.18
CA GLU A 147 3.38 -1.36 18.80
C GLU A 147 4.14 -1.97 19.97
N ALA A 148 4.77 -1.14 20.80
CA ALA A 148 5.47 -1.60 22.00
C ALA A 148 4.49 -2.18 23.03
N THR A 149 3.34 -1.54 23.24
CA THR A 149 2.26 -2.02 24.12
C THR A 149 1.71 -3.37 23.65
N VAL A 150 1.44 -3.49 22.35
CA VAL A 150 0.95 -4.76 21.77
C VAL A 150 2.02 -5.86 21.90
N ALA A 151 3.28 -5.54 21.69
CA ALA A 151 4.38 -6.49 21.79
C ALA A 151 4.53 -7.01 23.24
N ASP A 152 4.52 -6.11 24.22
CA ASP A 152 4.61 -6.46 25.65
C ASP A 152 3.43 -7.33 26.07
N ARG A 153 2.19 -6.90 25.79
CA ARG A 153 0.98 -7.67 26.13
C ARG A 153 0.89 -9.02 25.44
N ALA A 154 1.43 -9.12 24.24
CA ALA A 154 1.45 -10.36 23.46
C ALA A 154 2.68 -11.24 23.77
N ASP A 155 3.57 -10.84 24.67
CA ASP A 155 4.81 -11.54 25.01
C ASP A 155 5.64 -11.89 23.77
N VAL A 156 5.95 -10.86 22.97
CA VAL A 156 6.85 -10.91 21.80
C VAL A 156 7.91 -9.84 21.90
N ALA A 157 9.02 -10.00 21.19
CA ALA A 157 10.11 -9.04 21.24
C ALA A 157 9.69 -7.67 20.71
N ALA A 158 10.20 -6.61 21.33
CA ALA A 158 10.01 -5.24 20.85
C ALA A 158 10.50 -5.11 19.39
N GLY A 159 9.61 -4.67 18.49
CA GLY A 159 9.87 -4.55 17.06
C GLY A 159 9.49 -5.79 16.24
N GLU A 160 8.97 -6.86 16.84
CA GLU A 160 8.29 -7.93 16.11
C GLU A 160 6.82 -7.62 15.79
N VAL A 161 6.32 -6.46 16.23
CA VAL A 161 5.01 -5.94 15.85
C VAL A 161 5.18 -4.70 14.99
N ILE A 162 4.50 -4.66 13.87
CA ILE A 162 4.44 -3.51 12.98
C ILE A 162 2.96 -3.20 12.69
N ILE A 163 2.52 -2.00 13.04
CA ILE A 163 1.19 -1.47 12.71
C ILE A 163 1.32 -0.59 11.48
N GLU A 164 0.64 -0.95 10.40
CA GLU A 164 0.58 -0.18 9.17
C GLU A 164 -0.81 0.39 8.96
N ILE A 165 -0.90 1.71 9.01
CA ILE A 165 -2.11 2.48 8.72
C ILE A 165 -1.82 3.28 7.46
N PRO A 166 -2.30 2.85 6.30
CA PRO A 166 -2.06 3.57 5.06
C PRO A 166 -2.89 4.86 5.02
N GLU A 167 -2.39 5.84 4.27
CA GLU A 167 -3.20 7.01 3.93
C GLU A 167 -4.48 6.59 3.20
N GLU A 168 -5.53 7.37 3.36
CA GLU A 168 -6.75 7.15 2.58
C GLU A 168 -6.46 7.31 1.09
N PRO A 169 -7.00 6.42 0.23
CA PRO A 169 -6.74 6.49 -1.19
C PRO A 169 -7.23 7.81 -1.78
N SER A 170 -6.33 8.58 -2.35
CA SER A 170 -6.66 9.75 -3.14
C SER A 170 -6.40 9.44 -4.61
N MET A 171 -7.44 9.39 -5.42
CA MET A 171 -7.29 9.29 -6.87
C MET A 171 -6.99 10.68 -7.43
N ARG A 172 -5.76 11.17 -7.23
CA ARG A 172 -5.32 12.51 -7.68
C ARG A 172 -5.49 12.67 -9.20
N GLU A 173 -5.34 11.59 -9.94
CA GLU A 173 -5.48 11.57 -11.40
C GLU A 173 -6.91 11.88 -11.87
N SER A 174 -7.90 11.77 -11.00
CA SER A 174 -9.27 12.19 -11.32
C SER A 174 -9.41 13.72 -11.48
N SER A 175 -8.44 14.49 -11.02
CA SER A 175 -8.32 15.93 -11.27
C SER A 175 -7.65 16.25 -12.60
N THR A 176 -7.30 15.24 -13.42
CA THR A 176 -6.83 15.47 -14.80
C THR A 176 -7.81 16.34 -15.55
N ARG A 177 -7.28 17.38 -16.19
CA ARG A 177 -8.08 18.34 -16.94
C ARG A 177 -8.36 17.78 -18.34
N VAL A 178 -9.59 17.82 -18.74
CA VAL A 178 -10.07 17.35 -20.06
C VAL A 178 -10.91 18.44 -20.72
N VAL A 179 -10.83 18.55 -22.02
CA VAL A 179 -11.72 19.44 -22.79
C VAL A 179 -13.01 18.67 -23.09
N VAL A 180 -14.15 19.25 -22.72
CA VAL A 180 -15.48 18.71 -23.00
C VAL A 180 -16.38 19.84 -23.47
N ASN A 181 -16.91 19.76 -24.69
CA ASN A 181 -17.70 20.80 -25.34
C ASN A 181 -16.99 22.16 -25.34
N GLY A 182 -15.69 22.17 -25.58
CA GLY A 182 -14.86 23.40 -25.61
C GLY A 182 -14.52 23.99 -24.25
N GLU A 183 -14.93 23.36 -23.12
CA GLU A 183 -14.64 23.82 -21.79
C GLU A 183 -13.66 22.87 -21.08
N ILE A 184 -12.76 23.44 -20.24
CA ILE A 184 -11.85 22.66 -19.40
C ILE A 184 -12.60 22.17 -18.17
N ARG A 185 -12.66 20.86 -17.95
CA ARG A 185 -13.33 20.21 -16.82
C ARG A 185 -12.43 19.18 -16.18
N ASN A 186 -12.75 18.78 -14.94
CA ASN A 186 -12.06 17.65 -14.28
C ASN A 186 -12.62 16.33 -14.82
N LEU A 187 -11.75 15.39 -15.12
CA LEU A 187 -12.12 14.05 -15.57
C LEU A 187 -13.08 13.35 -14.60
N GLY A 188 -12.84 13.48 -13.28
CA GLY A 188 -13.67 12.88 -12.25
C GLY A 188 -15.13 13.33 -12.25
N ASP A 189 -15.40 14.55 -12.75
CA ASP A 189 -16.75 15.11 -12.83
C ASP A 189 -17.46 14.70 -14.12
N GLN A 190 -16.70 14.26 -15.13
CA GLN A 190 -17.19 13.89 -16.45
C GLN A 190 -17.38 12.38 -16.65
N SER A 191 -16.74 11.56 -15.81
CA SER A 191 -16.71 10.11 -15.98
C SER A 191 -17.35 9.36 -14.82
N PRO A 192 -18.53 8.72 -15.05
CA PRO A 192 -19.11 7.79 -14.06
C PRO A 192 -18.16 6.63 -13.71
N LEU A 193 -17.32 6.17 -14.67
CA LEU A 193 -16.34 5.13 -14.44
C LEU A 193 -15.30 5.57 -13.40
N VAL A 194 -14.77 6.78 -13.51
CA VAL A 194 -13.81 7.33 -12.54
C VAL A 194 -14.42 7.43 -11.15
N SER A 195 -15.69 7.83 -11.05
CA SER A 195 -16.41 7.84 -9.76
C SER A 195 -16.55 6.44 -9.15
N ALA A 196 -16.90 5.44 -9.97
CA ALA A 196 -16.96 4.04 -9.54
C ALA A 196 -15.60 3.50 -9.09
N LEU A 197 -14.51 3.81 -9.82
CA LEU A 197 -13.15 3.42 -9.46
C LEU A 197 -12.69 4.04 -8.13
N ARG A 198 -13.06 5.29 -7.84
CA ARG A 198 -12.80 5.92 -6.52
C ARG A 198 -13.46 5.16 -5.39
N THR A 199 -14.73 4.79 -5.56
CA THR A 199 -15.47 4.01 -4.56
C THR A 199 -14.83 2.64 -4.34
N ALA A 200 -14.49 1.94 -5.43
CA ALA A 200 -13.82 0.65 -5.37
C ALA A 200 -12.45 0.75 -4.65
N GLN A 201 -11.68 1.79 -4.92
CA GLN A 201 -10.38 1.99 -4.31
C GLN A 201 -10.46 2.24 -2.80
N ARG A 202 -11.47 2.99 -2.34
CA ARG A 202 -11.74 3.16 -0.91
C ARG A 202 -12.09 1.84 -0.22
N GLY A 203 -12.88 1.01 -0.86
CA GLY A 203 -13.21 -0.33 -0.37
C GLY A 203 -12.02 -1.29 -0.30
N GLN A 204 -10.91 -0.97 -0.96
CA GLN A 204 -9.65 -1.75 -0.90
C GLN A 204 -8.72 -1.33 0.24
N TRP A 205 -9.02 -0.24 0.96
CA TRP A 205 -8.21 0.21 2.08
C TRP A 205 -8.21 -0.81 3.21
N ARG A 206 -7.07 -1.07 3.80
CA ARG A 206 -6.88 -2.01 4.91
C ARG A 206 -5.84 -1.50 5.89
N LEU A 207 -6.15 -1.53 7.19
CA LEU A 207 -5.16 -1.49 8.25
C LEU A 207 -4.49 -2.86 8.36
N GLY A 208 -3.18 -2.91 8.53
CA GLY A 208 -2.42 -4.14 8.71
C GLY A 208 -1.65 -4.16 10.03
N VAL A 209 -1.69 -5.29 10.74
CA VAL A 209 -0.75 -5.58 11.84
C VAL A 209 0.05 -6.81 11.44
N TYR A 210 1.37 -6.70 11.55
CA TYR A 210 2.31 -7.73 11.11
C TYR A 210 3.18 -8.20 12.25
N THR A 211 3.42 -9.51 12.30
CA THR A 211 4.28 -10.15 13.32
C THR A 211 4.90 -11.43 12.78
N THR A 212 5.67 -12.12 13.62
CA THR A 212 6.23 -13.43 13.30
C THR A 212 5.15 -14.49 13.10
N PRO A 213 5.38 -15.52 12.28
CA PRO A 213 4.37 -16.54 11.98
C PRO A 213 3.78 -17.25 13.22
N SER A 214 4.60 -17.48 14.24
CA SER A 214 4.19 -18.17 15.47
C SER A 214 3.36 -17.31 16.42
N ALA A 215 3.34 -15.98 16.23
CA ALA A 215 2.68 -15.04 17.12
C ALA A 215 1.41 -14.41 16.53
N THR A 216 1.04 -14.74 15.29
CA THR A 216 -0.04 -14.06 14.55
C THR A 216 -1.37 -14.02 15.31
N GLU A 217 -1.79 -15.13 15.89
CA GLU A 217 -3.08 -15.19 16.60
C GLU A 217 -3.04 -14.38 17.91
N ARG A 218 -1.95 -14.53 18.69
CA ARG A 218 -1.79 -13.83 19.96
C ARG A 218 -1.67 -12.32 19.78
N VAL A 219 -0.78 -11.90 18.89
CA VAL A 219 -0.61 -10.48 18.53
C VAL A 219 -1.88 -9.91 17.92
N GLY A 220 -2.57 -10.68 17.08
CA GLY A 220 -3.81 -10.25 16.44
C GLY A 220 -4.92 -9.93 17.44
N ARG A 221 -5.13 -10.77 18.45
CA ARG A 221 -6.13 -10.52 19.51
C ARG A 221 -5.78 -9.29 20.34
N VAL A 222 -4.54 -9.19 20.80
CA VAL A 222 -4.10 -8.02 21.59
C VAL A 222 -4.18 -6.73 20.75
N ALA A 223 -3.75 -6.77 19.50
CA ALA A 223 -3.82 -5.60 18.62
C ALA A 223 -5.27 -5.17 18.34
N ALA A 224 -6.20 -6.11 18.15
CA ALA A 224 -7.60 -5.78 17.96
C ALA A 224 -8.20 -5.05 19.18
N GLU A 225 -7.84 -5.50 20.39
CA GLU A 225 -8.25 -4.85 21.64
C GLU A 225 -7.63 -3.45 21.79
N GLU A 226 -6.29 -3.33 21.63
CA GLU A 226 -5.57 -2.06 21.83
C GLU A 226 -5.95 -0.98 20.79
N LEU A 227 -6.24 -1.41 19.58
CA LEU A 227 -6.65 -0.52 18.49
C LEU A 227 -8.16 -0.29 18.45
N GLY A 228 -8.94 -0.92 19.35
CA GLY A 228 -10.40 -0.77 19.37
C GLY A 228 -11.08 -1.23 18.07
N LEU A 229 -10.56 -2.26 17.41
CA LEU A 229 -11.10 -2.73 16.14
C LEU A 229 -12.35 -3.58 16.35
N ASP A 230 -13.41 -3.29 15.59
CA ASP A 230 -14.61 -4.12 15.53
C ASP A 230 -14.52 -5.12 14.37
N LEU A 231 -14.09 -6.35 14.65
CA LEU A 231 -13.79 -7.38 13.64
C LEU A 231 -14.78 -8.55 13.68
N PRO A 232 -15.99 -8.40 13.12
CA PRO A 232 -17.04 -9.42 13.21
C PRO A 232 -16.73 -10.72 12.45
N GLY A 233 -15.84 -10.65 11.45
CA GLY A 233 -15.48 -11.79 10.58
C GLY A 233 -14.15 -12.46 10.89
N GLY A 234 -13.45 -12.02 11.96
CA GLY A 234 -12.12 -12.52 12.33
C GLY A 234 -10.99 -11.52 12.14
N LEU A 235 -9.82 -11.85 12.66
CA LEU A 235 -8.64 -10.97 12.70
C LEU A 235 -8.09 -10.58 11.31
N VAL A 236 -8.27 -11.44 10.33
CA VAL A 236 -7.87 -11.19 8.94
C VAL A 236 -9.10 -11.27 8.06
N THR A 237 -9.68 -10.10 7.74
CA THR A 237 -10.78 -10.00 6.80
C THR A 237 -10.22 -9.84 5.38
N ASP A 238 -10.40 -10.86 4.56
CA ASP A 238 -10.02 -10.79 3.14
C ASP A 238 -11.17 -11.36 2.32
N THR A 239 -11.84 -10.51 1.56
CA THR A 239 -12.95 -10.91 0.68
C THR A 239 -12.56 -11.98 -0.35
N ARG A 240 -11.25 -12.20 -0.55
CA ARG A 240 -10.73 -13.26 -1.40
C ARG A 240 -10.61 -14.61 -0.71
N GLN A 241 -10.61 -14.66 0.63
CA GLN A 241 -10.56 -15.93 1.35
C GLN A 241 -11.90 -16.69 1.37
N GLY A 242 -13.02 -16.02 1.09
CA GLY A 242 -14.32 -16.69 0.91
C GLY A 242 -14.45 -17.50 -0.39
N LEU A 243 -13.41 -17.53 -1.24
CA LEU A 243 -13.35 -18.31 -2.47
C LEU A 243 -12.38 -19.51 -2.41
N HIS A 244 -11.82 -19.81 -1.27
CA HIS A 244 -11.16 -21.10 -1.03
C HIS A 244 -12.20 -22.13 -0.59
N ALA A 245 -13.17 -22.43 -1.46
CA ALA A 245 -13.77 -23.76 -1.49
C ALA A 245 -12.63 -24.73 -1.81
N THR A 246 -12.27 -25.59 -0.88
CA THR A 246 -11.34 -26.68 -1.15
C THR A 246 -12.02 -27.60 -2.17
N LEU A 247 -11.25 -28.19 -3.11
CA LEU A 247 -11.77 -29.13 -4.10
C LEU A 247 -12.57 -30.29 -3.47
N ASP A 248 -12.35 -30.55 -2.17
CA ASP A 248 -13.06 -31.54 -1.38
C ASP A 248 -14.54 -31.17 -1.05
N GLU A 249 -14.97 -29.94 -1.32
CA GLU A 249 -16.38 -29.50 -1.17
C GLU A 249 -17.22 -29.73 -2.44
N PHE A 250 -16.63 -30.27 -3.52
CA PHE A 250 -17.29 -30.55 -4.79
C PHE A 250 -17.33 -32.05 -5.16
N GLU A 251 -17.03 -32.97 -4.23
CA GLU A 251 -17.26 -34.40 -4.40
C GLU A 251 -18.61 -34.88 -3.86
#